data_a70fcce6ecdf2026bcb9d8f7c6b3cd46
#
_entry.id   a70fcce6ecdf2026bcb9d8f7c6b3cd46
#
_cell.length_a   1.000
_cell.length_b   1.000
_cell.length_c   1.000
_cell.angle_alpha   90.00
_cell.angle_beta   90.00
_cell.angle_gamma   90.00
#
_symmetry.space_group_name_H-M   'P 1'
#
loop_
_entity.id
_entity.type
_entity.pdbx_description
1 polymer ?
#
loop_
_entity_poly.entity_id
_entity_poly.type
_entity_poly.pdbx_seq_one_letter_code
_entity_poly.pdbx_strand_id
1 'polypeptide(L)'
;MPTAVQPDPPSADDAFYVGYDPPMPPPIARVVRRAVWLAVAIGVSAVALVAGRHRAIAGGVFEFGNVQPVTGVVVERPYPALRPRDGRPAVLLVATGKHGAAPLVRGLTDRAVSVRGQRISRDGNEMLEISSIGQNASPGDAPGGAPGAGVVLAVTLRGEIVDSKCFLGVMVPGQGKTHRACASLCLRGGIPPALFVEDRAGESRLVLLVSPAGEAMDPAIVADRAFEATEMAGSLSRADGWWVLRTDPATWRRLAN
;
A
#
# COMPACT_ATOMS: atom_id res chain seq x y z
N MET A 1 -75.46 51.27 -4.95
CA MET A 1 -74.62 50.07 -4.75
C MET A 1 -73.31 50.32 -5.46
N PRO A 2 -72.15 50.39 -4.79
CA PRO A 2 -70.88 50.54 -5.48
C PRO A 2 -70.48 49.20 -6.07
N THR A 3 -70.14 49.22 -7.34
CA THR A 3 -69.58 48.09 -8.11
C THR A 3 -68.20 47.72 -7.55
N ALA A 4 -68.07 46.51 -7.04
CA ALA A 4 -66.78 45.99 -6.57
C ALA A 4 -65.83 45.92 -7.77
N VAL A 5 -64.73 46.65 -7.72
CA VAL A 5 -63.61 46.52 -8.67
C VAL A 5 -62.91 45.20 -8.38
N GLN A 6 -63.03 44.28 -9.31
CA GLN A 6 -62.28 43.03 -9.24
C GLN A 6 -60.83 43.34 -9.54
N PRO A 7 -59.89 42.93 -8.68
CA PRO A 7 -58.47 43.14 -8.95
C PRO A 7 -58.08 42.38 -10.23
N ASP A 8 -57.26 43.03 -11.07
CA ASP A 8 -56.66 42.39 -12.25
C ASP A 8 -55.90 41.11 -11.85
N PRO A 9 -55.98 40.05 -12.67
CA PRO A 9 -55.18 38.86 -12.40
C PRO A 9 -53.69 39.20 -12.45
N PRO A 10 -52.87 38.67 -11.53
CA PRO A 10 -51.41 38.93 -11.52
C PRO A 10 -50.81 38.59 -12.92
N SER A 11 -49.95 39.49 -13.39
CA SER A 11 -49.22 39.25 -14.63
C SER A 11 -48.39 37.99 -14.51
N ALA A 12 -48.19 37.27 -15.63
CA ALA A 12 -47.40 36.05 -15.64
C ALA A 12 -45.94 36.23 -15.11
N ASP A 13 -45.46 37.47 -15.05
CA ASP A 13 -44.16 37.86 -14.56
C ASP A 13 -44.13 38.05 -13.02
N ASP A 14 -45.32 38.25 -12.38
CA ASP A 14 -45.45 38.43 -10.91
C ASP A 14 -45.86 37.13 -10.18
N ALA A 15 -45.99 36.01 -10.92
CA ALA A 15 -46.41 34.75 -10.32
C ALA A 15 -45.29 34.17 -9.41
N PHE A 16 -45.47 34.29 -8.11
CA PHE A 16 -44.60 33.61 -7.15
C PHE A 16 -44.88 32.10 -7.20
N TYR A 17 -43.88 31.30 -7.59
CA TYR A 17 -44.03 29.83 -7.65
C TYR A 17 -44.04 29.24 -6.24
N VAL A 18 -45.12 28.63 -5.87
CA VAL A 18 -45.24 27.82 -4.66
C VAL A 18 -45.08 26.36 -5.07
N GLY A 19 -44.13 25.61 -4.48
CA GLY A 19 -43.64 24.32 -5.01
C GLY A 19 -44.66 23.18 -5.17
N TYR A 20 -45.92 23.40 -4.81
CA TYR A 20 -47.04 22.47 -5.03
C TYR A 20 -48.06 22.95 -6.10
N ASP A 21 -47.84 24.12 -6.68
CA ASP A 21 -48.69 24.62 -7.79
C ASP A 21 -48.12 24.11 -9.14
N PRO A 22 -48.85 23.30 -9.88
CA PRO A 22 -48.53 22.95 -11.26
C PRO A 22 -49.26 23.90 -12.24
N PRO A 23 -48.63 24.32 -13.35
CA PRO A 23 -47.26 24.15 -13.74
C PRO A 23 -46.36 25.33 -13.34
N MET A 24 -45.06 25.05 -13.09
CA MET A 24 -44.07 26.09 -12.81
C MET A 24 -44.00 27.13 -13.94
N PRO A 25 -44.03 28.44 -13.65
CA PRO A 25 -43.94 29.49 -14.65
C PRO A 25 -42.69 29.33 -15.54
N PRO A 26 -42.85 29.53 -16.90
CA PRO A 26 -41.76 29.26 -17.83
C PRO A 26 -40.42 29.95 -17.57
N PRO A 27 -40.34 31.19 -17.09
CA PRO A 27 -39.07 31.83 -16.77
C PRO A 27 -38.37 31.16 -15.59
N ILE A 28 -39.09 30.79 -14.52
CA ILE A 28 -38.56 30.09 -13.37
C ILE A 28 -38.12 28.66 -13.76
N ALA A 29 -38.91 27.94 -14.52
CA ALA A 29 -38.61 26.62 -15.04
C ALA A 29 -37.29 26.58 -15.84
N ARG A 30 -37.00 27.63 -16.64
CA ARG A 30 -35.75 27.76 -17.38
C ARG A 30 -34.53 27.92 -16.46
N VAL A 31 -34.64 28.77 -15.46
CA VAL A 31 -33.56 28.99 -14.49
C VAL A 31 -33.29 27.71 -13.68
N VAL A 32 -34.33 27.11 -13.12
CA VAL A 32 -34.23 25.87 -12.33
C VAL A 32 -33.62 24.76 -13.17
N ARG A 33 -34.07 24.55 -14.42
CA ARG A 33 -33.51 23.52 -15.30
C ARG A 33 -32.04 23.75 -15.62
N ARG A 34 -31.59 25.00 -15.84
CA ARG A 34 -30.18 25.31 -16.02
C ARG A 34 -29.36 25.05 -14.78
N ALA A 35 -29.88 25.44 -13.61
CA ALA A 35 -29.22 25.21 -12.31
C ALA A 35 -29.08 23.70 -12.04
N VAL A 36 -30.12 22.90 -12.29
CA VAL A 36 -30.08 21.43 -12.14
C VAL A 36 -29.05 20.80 -13.08
N TRP A 37 -29.05 21.16 -14.36
CA TRP A 37 -28.07 20.61 -15.30
C TRP A 37 -26.65 21.02 -14.93
N LEU A 38 -26.42 22.23 -14.46
CA LEU A 38 -25.10 22.67 -13.97
C LEU A 38 -24.68 21.87 -12.72
N ALA A 39 -25.58 21.67 -11.78
CA ALA A 39 -25.30 20.86 -10.59
C ALA A 39 -24.97 19.40 -10.96
N VAL A 40 -25.73 18.81 -11.88
CA VAL A 40 -25.46 17.46 -12.39
C VAL A 40 -24.09 17.40 -13.09
N ALA A 41 -23.75 18.37 -13.95
CA ALA A 41 -22.46 18.42 -14.62
C ALA A 41 -21.30 18.53 -13.64
N ILE A 42 -21.41 19.38 -12.60
CA ILE A 42 -20.42 19.51 -11.52
C ILE A 42 -20.29 18.19 -10.77
N GLY A 43 -21.41 17.56 -10.38
CA GLY A 43 -21.41 16.28 -9.68
C GLY A 43 -20.75 15.16 -10.47
N VAL A 44 -21.09 15.01 -11.75
CA VAL A 44 -20.46 14.01 -12.63
C VAL A 44 -18.97 14.27 -12.78
N SER A 45 -18.58 15.53 -12.97
CA SER A 45 -17.14 15.89 -13.09
C SER A 45 -16.39 15.59 -11.80
N ALA A 46 -16.96 15.90 -10.63
CA ALA A 46 -16.35 15.59 -9.34
C ALA A 46 -16.18 14.08 -9.14
N VAL A 47 -17.22 13.29 -9.45
CA VAL A 47 -17.15 11.82 -9.38
C VAL A 47 -16.09 11.27 -10.35
N ALA A 48 -16.02 11.77 -11.58
CA ALA A 48 -15.02 11.35 -12.56
C ALA A 48 -13.58 11.65 -12.09
N LEU A 49 -13.35 12.84 -11.50
CA LEU A 49 -12.07 13.22 -10.93
C LEU A 49 -11.67 12.32 -9.77
N VAL A 50 -12.59 12.07 -8.82
CA VAL A 50 -12.34 11.19 -7.68
C VAL A 50 -12.09 9.76 -8.15
N ALA A 51 -12.91 9.23 -9.04
CA ALA A 51 -12.72 7.89 -9.59
C ALA A 51 -11.41 7.73 -10.35
N GLY A 52 -11.00 8.77 -11.12
CA GLY A 52 -9.71 8.80 -11.81
C GLY A 52 -8.53 8.78 -10.86
N ARG A 53 -8.63 9.50 -9.74
CA ARG A 53 -7.60 9.48 -8.70
C ARG A 53 -7.56 8.15 -7.94
N HIS A 54 -8.70 7.54 -7.64
CA HIS A 54 -8.75 6.23 -6.98
C HIS A 54 -8.14 5.09 -7.82
N ARG A 55 -8.21 5.16 -9.14
CA ARG A 55 -7.56 4.18 -10.03
C ARG A 55 -6.02 4.22 -9.95
N ALA A 56 -5.44 5.34 -9.53
CA ALA A 56 -4.00 5.47 -9.36
C ALA A 56 -3.47 4.86 -8.04
N ILE A 57 -4.36 4.48 -7.12
CA ILE A 57 -3.99 3.76 -5.90
C ILE A 57 -4.08 2.26 -6.20
N ALA A 58 -3.04 1.72 -6.84
CA ALA A 58 -2.91 0.27 -6.95
C ALA A 58 -2.85 -0.32 -5.54
N GLY A 59 -3.94 -0.92 -5.10
CA GLY A 59 -4.04 -1.57 -3.80
C GLY A 59 -3.30 -2.89 -3.80
N GLY A 60 -2.60 -3.22 -2.72
CA GLY A 60 -2.16 -4.58 -2.48
C GLY A 60 -3.34 -5.50 -2.19
N VAL A 61 -3.11 -6.79 -2.25
CA VAL A 61 -4.11 -7.84 -2.00
C VAL A 61 -3.68 -8.65 -0.79
N PHE A 62 -4.55 -8.78 0.19
CA PHE A 62 -4.41 -9.74 1.27
C PHE A 62 -5.49 -10.81 1.10
N GLU A 63 -5.07 -12.04 0.80
CA GLU A 63 -5.97 -13.19 0.68
C GLU A 63 -6.43 -13.68 2.07
N PHE A 64 -7.10 -12.80 2.81
CA PHE A 64 -7.53 -13.07 4.17
C PHE A 64 -8.48 -14.27 4.25
N GLY A 65 -8.19 -15.20 5.17
CA GLY A 65 -8.97 -16.44 5.32
C GLY A 65 -8.57 -17.54 4.35
N ASN A 66 -7.81 -17.27 3.29
CA ASN A 66 -7.36 -18.25 2.31
C ASN A 66 -5.97 -18.81 2.68
N VAL A 67 -5.94 -19.80 3.57
CA VAL A 67 -4.71 -20.43 4.04
C VAL A 67 -4.26 -21.51 3.07
N GLN A 68 -3.15 -21.29 2.38
CA GLN A 68 -2.60 -22.23 1.40
C GLN A 68 -1.22 -22.76 1.83
N PRO A 69 -0.86 -24.00 1.42
CA PRO A 69 0.49 -24.49 1.59
C PRO A 69 1.42 -23.91 0.53
N VAL A 70 2.61 -23.45 0.95
CA VAL A 70 3.68 -22.98 0.07
C VAL A 70 4.95 -23.73 0.46
N THR A 71 5.64 -24.34 -0.51
CA THR A 71 6.87 -25.08 -0.28
C THR A 71 8.08 -24.29 -0.79
N GLY A 72 9.19 -24.38 -0.08
CA GLY A 72 10.43 -23.72 -0.47
C GLY A 72 11.53 -23.94 0.55
N VAL A 73 12.65 -23.25 0.34
CA VAL A 73 13.79 -23.26 1.25
C VAL A 73 13.78 -22.00 2.11
N VAL A 74 13.95 -22.16 3.42
CA VAL A 74 13.98 -21.04 4.36
C VAL A 74 15.28 -20.26 4.21
N VAL A 75 15.15 -18.94 4.15
CA VAL A 75 16.21 -17.94 4.28
C VAL A 75 15.90 -17.13 5.53
N GLU A 76 16.80 -17.11 6.52
CA GLU A 76 16.55 -16.37 7.76
C GLU A 76 17.02 -14.92 7.67
N ARG A 77 18.05 -14.63 6.88
CA ARG A 77 18.70 -13.31 6.82
C ARG A 77 18.64 -12.67 5.44
N PRO A 78 18.57 -11.33 5.34
CA PRO A 78 18.40 -10.38 6.46
C PRO A 78 17.03 -10.45 7.11
N TYR A 79 16.01 -10.88 6.36
CA TYR A 79 14.64 -11.08 6.86
C TYR A 79 14.14 -12.47 6.47
N PRO A 80 13.30 -13.09 7.32
CA PRO A 80 12.71 -14.37 7.01
C PRO A 80 12.03 -14.39 5.65
N ALA A 81 12.39 -15.35 4.83
CA ALA A 81 11.80 -15.55 3.51
C ALA A 81 11.77 -17.04 3.15
N LEU A 82 10.92 -17.38 2.22
CA LEU A 82 10.84 -18.69 1.58
C LEU A 82 11.27 -18.55 0.13
N ARG A 83 12.32 -19.23 -0.28
CA ARG A 83 12.76 -19.29 -1.68
C ARG A 83 12.01 -20.43 -2.37
N PRO A 84 11.10 -20.13 -3.33
CA PRO A 84 10.39 -21.16 -4.07
C PRO A 84 11.35 -21.93 -4.99
N ARG A 85 10.98 -23.16 -5.33
CA ARG A 85 11.79 -24.02 -6.22
C ARG A 85 11.70 -23.66 -7.69
N ASP A 86 10.66 -22.95 -8.07
CA ASP A 86 10.35 -22.60 -9.45
C ASP A 86 11.09 -21.35 -9.99
N GLY A 87 12.07 -20.84 -9.22
CA GLY A 87 12.87 -19.68 -9.60
C GLY A 87 12.16 -18.33 -9.47
N ARG A 88 10.95 -18.30 -8.93
CA ARG A 88 10.26 -17.04 -8.60
C ARG A 88 11.00 -16.28 -7.49
N PRO A 89 10.77 -14.98 -7.34
CA PRO A 89 11.27 -14.20 -6.21
C PRO A 89 10.95 -14.87 -4.87
N ALA A 90 11.82 -14.70 -3.89
CA ALA A 90 11.56 -15.18 -2.54
C ALA A 90 10.35 -14.47 -1.94
N VAL A 91 9.53 -15.23 -1.24
CA VAL A 91 8.34 -14.76 -0.53
C VAL A 91 8.74 -14.39 0.89
N LEU A 92 8.60 -13.13 1.31
CA LEU A 92 8.87 -12.73 2.69
C LEU A 92 7.92 -13.45 3.65
N LEU A 93 8.44 -13.81 4.84
CA LEU A 93 7.63 -14.47 5.86
C LEU A 93 7.39 -13.53 7.05
N VAL A 94 6.15 -13.45 7.47
CA VAL A 94 5.75 -12.73 8.69
C VAL A 94 4.82 -13.59 9.52
N ALA A 95 4.78 -13.33 10.83
CA ALA A 95 3.82 -13.97 11.71
C ALA A 95 2.46 -13.25 11.69
N THR A 96 1.47 -13.86 12.31
CA THR A 96 0.14 -13.26 12.49
C THR A 96 0.22 -11.96 13.30
N GLY A 97 -0.62 -11.02 12.97
CA GLY A 97 -0.67 -9.71 13.65
C GLY A 97 0.49 -8.80 13.24
N LYS A 98 1.14 -8.17 14.21
CA LYS A 98 2.19 -7.16 14.00
C LYS A 98 3.59 -7.71 14.25
N HIS A 99 3.85 -8.98 13.91
CA HIS A 99 5.08 -9.67 14.25
C HIS A 99 5.81 -10.21 13.02
N GLY A 100 7.13 -10.11 13.03
CA GLY A 100 8.01 -10.77 12.08
C GLY A 100 8.08 -12.28 12.34
N ALA A 101 8.52 -13.06 11.34
CA ALA A 101 8.59 -14.51 11.44
C ALA A 101 9.94 -15.04 11.98
N ALA A 102 10.90 -14.18 12.34
CA ALA A 102 12.22 -14.62 12.77
C ALA A 102 12.21 -15.65 13.91
N PRO A 103 11.36 -15.54 14.96
CA PRO A 103 11.28 -16.57 16.00
C PRO A 103 10.77 -17.91 15.48
N LEU A 104 9.90 -17.91 14.45
CA LEU A 104 9.25 -19.10 13.91
C LEU A 104 10.18 -19.92 13.00
N VAL A 105 11.10 -19.26 12.30
CA VAL A 105 12.01 -19.90 11.33
C VAL A 105 13.41 -20.17 11.86
N ARG A 106 13.66 -19.82 13.10
CA ARG A 106 15.00 -19.95 13.73
C ARG A 106 15.56 -21.37 13.63
N GLY A 107 16.76 -21.50 13.06
CA GLY A 107 17.46 -22.75 12.86
C GLY A 107 16.94 -23.57 11.68
N LEU A 108 16.14 -22.96 10.81
CA LEU A 108 15.63 -23.58 9.59
C LEU A 108 16.34 -23.12 8.32
N THR A 109 17.39 -22.29 8.44
CA THR A 109 18.17 -21.83 7.26
C THR A 109 18.54 -23.00 6.38
N ASP A 110 18.33 -22.84 5.05
CA ASP A 110 18.60 -23.82 4.01
C ASP A 110 17.80 -25.13 4.13
N ARG A 111 16.81 -25.19 5.02
CA ARG A 111 15.89 -26.31 5.09
C ARG A 111 14.70 -26.14 4.17
N ALA A 112 14.36 -27.19 3.45
CA ALA A 112 13.13 -27.27 2.69
C ALA A 112 11.97 -27.50 3.66
N VAL A 113 10.96 -26.65 3.59
CA VAL A 113 9.78 -26.69 4.46
C VAL A 113 8.49 -26.51 3.65
N SER A 114 7.40 -26.95 4.23
CA SER A 114 6.05 -26.60 3.80
C SER A 114 5.45 -25.64 4.80
N VAL A 115 5.16 -24.42 4.38
CA VAL A 115 4.58 -23.38 5.22
C VAL A 115 3.12 -23.20 4.85
N ARG A 116 2.24 -23.10 5.83
CA ARG A 116 0.84 -22.74 5.59
C ARG A 116 0.63 -21.28 5.99
N GLY A 117 -0.01 -20.53 5.12
CA GLY A 117 -0.24 -19.10 5.39
C GLY A 117 -1.15 -18.44 4.38
N GLN A 118 -1.38 -17.15 4.61
CA GLN A 118 -2.21 -16.28 3.78
C GLN A 118 -1.31 -15.37 2.98
N ARG A 119 -1.55 -15.29 1.68
CA ARG A 119 -0.73 -14.49 0.75
C ARG A 119 -1.08 -13.02 0.84
N ILE A 120 -0.04 -12.19 0.80
CA ILE A 120 -0.12 -10.73 0.71
C ILE A 120 0.74 -10.34 -0.49
N SER A 121 0.20 -9.57 -1.43
CA SER A 121 0.92 -9.25 -2.66
C SER A 121 0.61 -7.86 -3.20
N ARG A 122 1.62 -7.23 -3.80
CA ARG A 122 1.50 -5.95 -4.51
C ARG A 122 2.65 -5.79 -5.50
N ASP A 123 2.33 -5.40 -6.73
CA ASP A 123 3.31 -5.06 -7.77
C ASP A 123 4.39 -6.12 -7.97
N GLY A 124 4.00 -7.42 -7.96
CA GLY A 124 4.90 -8.56 -8.12
C GLY A 124 5.74 -8.91 -6.89
N ASN A 125 5.62 -8.18 -5.79
CA ASN A 125 6.22 -8.54 -4.50
C ASN A 125 5.24 -9.39 -3.70
N GLU A 126 5.74 -10.43 -3.04
CA GLU A 126 4.91 -11.37 -2.28
C GLU A 126 5.42 -11.53 -0.84
N MET A 127 4.47 -11.67 0.07
CA MET A 127 4.68 -12.00 1.47
C MET A 127 3.68 -13.05 1.90
N LEU A 128 4.03 -13.88 2.86
CA LEU A 128 3.15 -14.87 3.44
C LEU A 128 3.01 -14.62 4.96
N GLU A 129 1.78 -14.37 5.40
CA GLU A 129 1.47 -14.41 6.83
C GLU A 129 1.31 -15.87 7.24
N ILE A 130 2.31 -16.40 7.96
CA ILE A 130 2.37 -17.82 8.28
C ILE A 130 1.54 -18.16 9.52
N SER A 131 0.81 -19.26 9.44
CA SER A 131 0.05 -19.85 10.55
C SER A 131 0.75 -21.10 11.12
N SER A 132 1.48 -21.84 10.30
CA SER A 132 2.23 -23.02 10.72
C SER A 132 3.37 -23.35 9.76
N ILE A 133 4.40 -24.03 10.28
CA ILE A 133 5.53 -24.54 9.51
C ILE A 133 5.60 -26.05 9.72
N GLY A 134 5.50 -26.82 8.62
CA GLY A 134 5.71 -28.24 8.59
C GLY A 134 7.14 -28.57 8.16
N GLN A 135 7.82 -29.45 8.89
CA GLN A 135 9.21 -29.82 8.61
C GLN A 135 9.38 -30.96 7.58
N ASN A 136 8.32 -31.34 6.88
CA ASN A 136 8.28 -32.55 6.06
C ASN A 136 8.65 -32.29 4.58
N ALA A 137 9.73 -31.60 4.30
CA ALA A 137 10.29 -31.59 2.96
C ALA A 137 11.59 -32.42 2.93
N SER A 138 11.71 -33.31 1.97
CA SER A 138 12.88 -34.20 1.84
C SER A 138 14.17 -33.38 1.63
N PRO A 139 15.31 -33.80 2.21
CA PRO A 139 16.59 -33.08 2.08
C PRO A 139 17.13 -32.92 0.66
N GLY A 140 16.59 -33.65 -0.32
CA GLY A 140 17.03 -33.60 -1.72
C GLY A 140 16.49 -32.44 -2.54
N ASP A 141 15.74 -31.55 -1.93
CA ASP A 141 14.93 -30.55 -2.61
C ASP A 141 15.44 -29.11 -2.48
N ALA A 142 16.71 -28.90 -2.12
CA ALA A 142 17.29 -27.56 -2.09
C ALA A 142 17.31 -26.95 -3.51
N PRO A 143 16.76 -25.75 -3.73
CA PRO A 143 16.93 -25.05 -5.00
C PRO A 143 18.40 -24.81 -5.24
N GLY A 144 18.86 -25.07 -6.45
CA GLY A 144 20.23 -24.72 -6.84
C GLY A 144 20.46 -23.23 -6.71
N GLY A 145 21.50 -22.88 -5.96
CA GLY A 145 22.15 -21.57 -5.93
C GLY A 145 21.30 -20.38 -5.48
N ALA A 146 21.84 -19.59 -4.58
CA ALA A 146 21.36 -18.23 -4.39
C ALA A 146 21.41 -17.49 -5.73
N PRO A 147 20.36 -16.71 -6.10
CA PRO A 147 20.46 -15.82 -7.25
C PRO A 147 21.72 -14.99 -7.10
N GLY A 148 22.57 -15.00 -8.13
CA GLY A 148 23.85 -14.28 -8.10
C GLY A 148 23.65 -12.84 -7.66
N ALA A 149 24.60 -12.31 -6.91
CA ALA A 149 24.62 -10.92 -6.50
C ALA A 149 24.50 -10.05 -7.76
N GLY A 150 23.34 -9.39 -7.91
CA GLY A 150 23.09 -8.48 -9.02
C GLY A 150 24.05 -7.29 -8.98
N VAL A 151 24.03 -6.49 -10.02
CA VAL A 151 24.78 -5.24 -10.09
C VAL A 151 24.47 -4.40 -8.83
N VAL A 152 25.51 -3.95 -8.16
CA VAL A 152 25.41 -3.05 -7.01
C VAL A 152 25.58 -1.62 -7.49
N LEU A 153 24.60 -0.77 -7.22
CA LEU A 153 24.58 0.62 -7.63
C LEU A 153 24.68 1.53 -6.40
N ALA A 154 25.58 2.48 -6.41
CA ALA A 154 25.56 3.58 -5.44
C ALA A 154 24.44 4.55 -5.81
N VAL A 155 23.51 4.78 -4.90
CA VAL A 155 22.30 5.57 -5.13
C VAL A 155 21.98 6.49 -3.96
N THR A 156 21.22 7.54 -4.25
CA THR A 156 20.49 8.30 -3.22
C THR A 156 19.01 8.22 -3.58
N LEU A 157 18.23 7.63 -2.70
CA LEU A 157 16.78 7.45 -2.86
C LEU A 157 16.02 8.38 -1.93
N ARG A 158 14.83 8.80 -2.36
CA ARG A 158 13.87 9.57 -1.57
C ARG A 158 12.57 8.81 -1.49
N GLY A 159 12.01 8.71 -0.29
CA GLY A 159 10.78 7.97 -0.10
C GLY A 159 10.32 7.99 1.34
N GLU A 160 9.32 7.18 1.64
CA GLU A 160 8.78 6.98 2.99
C GLU A 160 9.16 5.59 3.51
N ILE A 161 9.57 5.52 4.78
CA ILE A 161 9.78 4.22 5.45
C ILE A 161 8.43 3.64 5.78
N VAL A 162 8.12 2.45 5.24
CA VAL A 162 6.88 1.73 5.46
C VAL A 162 7.13 0.36 6.09
N ASP A 163 6.14 -0.18 6.81
CA ASP A 163 6.12 -1.59 7.09
C ASP A 163 5.65 -2.36 5.85
N SER A 164 6.41 -3.36 5.44
CA SER A 164 6.15 -4.09 4.21
C SER A 164 4.82 -4.85 4.23
N LYS A 165 4.34 -5.32 5.39
CA LYS A 165 3.11 -6.09 5.50
C LYS A 165 1.86 -5.28 5.19
N CYS A 166 1.71 -4.13 5.83
CA CYS A 166 0.58 -3.25 5.56
C CYS A 166 0.65 -2.65 4.17
N PHE A 167 1.86 -2.27 3.72
CA PHE A 167 2.06 -1.71 2.38
C PHE A 167 1.69 -2.71 1.27
N LEU A 168 2.05 -3.98 1.42
CA LEU A 168 1.78 -5.01 0.42
C LEU A 168 0.30 -5.39 0.31
N GLY A 169 -0.54 -5.11 1.30
CA GLY A 169 -1.97 -5.38 1.12
C GLY A 169 -2.83 -5.49 2.37
N VAL A 170 -2.25 -5.52 3.58
CA VAL A 170 -3.08 -5.61 4.79
C VAL A 170 -3.84 -4.32 5.06
N MET A 171 -3.32 -3.18 4.59
CA MET A 171 -3.98 -1.88 4.70
C MET A 171 -4.04 -1.14 3.36
N VAL A 172 -5.14 -0.41 3.15
CA VAL A 172 -5.32 0.43 1.96
C VAL A 172 -5.80 1.82 2.41
N PRO A 173 -4.98 2.87 2.22
CA PRO A 173 -3.59 2.87 1.78
C PRO A 173 -2.65 2.34 2.87
N GLY A 174 -1.63 1.58 2.49
CA GLY A 174 -0.57 1.10 3.39
C GLY A 174 0.58 2.11 3.55
N GLN A 175 0.32 3.39 3.30
CA GLN A 175 1.28 4.49 3.28
C GLN A 175 0.65 5.78 3.83
N GLY A 176 1.50 6.78 4.12
CA GLY A 176 1.08 8.08 4.59
C GLY A 176 0.91 8.21 6.10
N LYS A 177 0.84 9.47 6.58
CA LYS A 177 0.86 9.82 8.01
C LYS A 177 -0.24 9.19 8.85
N THR A 178 -1.40 8.92 8.26
CA THR A 178 -2.55 8.31 8.94
C THR A 178 -2.25 6.90 9.44
N HIS A 179 -1.31 6.21 8.78
CA HIS A 179 -0.92 4.83 9.12
C HIS A 179 0.29 4.75 10.06
N ARG A 180 0.93 5.87 10.40
CA ARG A 180 2.19 5.94 11.14
C ARG A 180 2.21 5.13 12.44
N ALA A 181 1.19 5.28 13.28
CA ALA A 181 1.14 4.59 14.57
C ALA A 181 1.07 3.06 14.41
N CYS A 182 0.31 2.58 13.43
CA CYS A 182 0.23 1.16 13.13
C CYS A 182 1.57 0.62 12.61
N ALA A 183 2.17 1.31 11.64
CA ALA A 183 3.44 0.90 11.05
C ALA A 183 4.59 0.90 12.06
N SER A 184 4.66 1.89 12.95
CA SER A 184 5.65 1.90 14.04
C SER A 184 5.57 0.64 14.91
N LEU A 185 4.35 0.17 15.23
CA LEU A 185 4.16 -1.08 15.97
C LEU A 185 4.57 -2.31 15.14
N CYS A 186 4.24 -2.35 13.85
CA CYS A 186 4.63 -3.43 12.95
C CYS A 186 6.15 -3.53 12.83
N LEU A 187 6.83 -2.41 12.62
CA LEU A 187 8.29 -2.34 12.53
C LEU A 187 8.96 -2.77 13.83
N ARG A 188 8.47 -2.31 14.99
CA ARG A 188 8.96 -2.76 16.32
C ARG A 188 8.74 -4.25 16.54
N GLY A 189 7.68 -4.82 15.96
CA GLY A 189 7.39 -6.25 16.00
C GLY A 189 8.25 -7.09 15.04
N GLY A 190 9.15 -6.47 14.27
CA GLY A 190 10.06 -7.16 13.36
C GLY A 190 9.51 -7.42 11.97
N ILE A 191 8.44 -6.74 11.57
CA ILE A 191 8.02 -6.71 10.16
C ILE A 191 9.14 -6.03 9.36
N PRO A 192 9.58 -6.60 8.21
CA PRO A 192 10.65 -6.03 7.41
C PRO A 192 10.37 -4.58 7.00
N PRO A 193 11.26 -3.63 7.30
CA PRO A 193 11.12 -2.25 6.84
C PRO A 193 11.45 -2.14 5.36
N ALA A 194 10.74 -1.25 4.69
CA ALA A 194 11.04 -0.92 3.31
C ALA A 194 10.93 0.58 3.06
N LEU A 195 11.63 1.06 2.04
CA LEU A 195 11.47 2.39 1.50
C LEU A 195 10.48 2.33 0.33
N PHE A 196 9.38 3.03 0.45
CA PHE A 196 8.46 3.27 -0.64
C PHE A 196 8.97 4.47 -1.44
N VAL A 197 9.37 4.21 -2.67
CA VAL A 197 9.90 5.22 -3.60
C VAL A 197 8.88 5.40 -4.70
N GLU A 198 8.48 6.64 -4.95
CA GLU A 198 7.65 7.01 -6.09
C GLU A 198 8.45 7.96 -6.97
N ASP A 199 8.56 7.65 -8.24
CA ASP A 199 9.24 8.50 -9.21
C ASP A 199 8.31 9.60 -9.77
N ARG A 200 8.86 10.50 -10.59
CA ARG A 200 8.09 11.59 -11.19
C ARG A 200 7.04 11.13 -12.21
N ALA A 201 7.16 9.91 -12.71
CA ALA A 201 6.20 9.30 -13.62
C ALA A 201 5.06 8.60 -12.87
N GLY A 202 5.12 8.54 -11.53
CA GLY A 202 4.15 7.84 -10.69
C GLY A 202 4.41 6.35 -10.59
N GLU A 203 5.55 5.85 -11.11
CA GLU A 203 5.95 4.48 -10.88
C GLU A 203 6.45 4.33 -9.44
N SER A 204 5.91 3.36 -8.74
CA SER A 204 6.26 3.09 -7.35
C SER A 204 7.09 1.82 -7.22
N ARG A 205 8.02 1.83 -6.27
CA ARG A 205 8.86 0.68 -5.95
C ARG A 205 9.01 0.51 -4.46
N LEU A 206 9.00 -0.74 -4.04
CA LEU A 206 9.29 -1.11 -2.67
C LEU A 206 10.73 -1.63 -2.59
N VAL A 207 11.54 -1.03 -1.71
CA VAL A 207 12.95 -1.35 -1.53
C VAL A 207 13.18 -1.76 -0.09
N LEU A 208 13.57 -3.01 0.18
CA LEU A 208 13.88 -3.47 1.53
C LEU A 208 15.10 -2.74 2.09
N LEU A 209 15.03 -2.33 3.35
CA LEU A 209 16.13 -1.65 4.02
C LEU A 209 16.94 -2.64 4.85
N VAL A 210 18.27 -2.61 4.69
CA VAL A 210 19.20 -3.40 5.48
C VAL A 210 20.37 -2.53 5.95
N SER A 211 21.02 -2.95 7.03
CA SER A 211 22.20 -2.27 7.58
C SER A 211 23.36 -2.28 6.57
N PRO A 212 24.41 -1.48 6.79
CA PRO A 212 25.61 -1.50 5.94
C PRO A 212 26.26 -2.90 5.86
N ALA A 213 26.12 -3.70 6.93
CA ALA A 213 26.59 -5.09 6.94
C ALA A 213 25.70 -6.07 6.18
N GLY A 214 24.52 -5.61 5.69
CA GLY A 214 23.53 -6.47 5.01
C GLY A 214 22.65 -7.27 5.96
N GLU A 215 22.65 -6.93 7.25
CA GLU A 215 21.79 -7.52 8.26
C GLU A 215 20.47 -6.75 8.40
N ALA A 216 19.51 -7.32 9.12
CA ALA A 216 18.25 -6.63 9.41
C ALA A 216 18.48 -5.27 10.08
N MET A 217 17.66 -4.30 9.78
CA MET A 217 17.67 -3.00 10.43
C MET A 217 17.22 -3.13 11.89
N ASP A 218 17.73 -2.26 12.75
CA ASP A 218 17.21 -2.15 14.11
C ASP A 218 15.75 -1.70 14.08
N PRO A 219 14.82 -2.50 14.64
CA PRO A 219 13.40 -2.20 14.65
C PRO A 219 13.04 -0.86 15.30
N ALA A 220 13.78 -0.41 16.32
CA ALA A 220 13.51 0.85 16.99
C ALA A 220 13.82 2.04 16.07
N ILE A 221 14.97 2.00 15.39
CA ILE A 221 15.41 3.08 14.48
C ILE A 221 14.41 3.29 13.34
N VAL A 222 13.99 2.20 12.68
CA VAL A 222 13.05 2.30 11.56
C VAL A 222 11.64 2.67 12.02
N ALA A 223 11.21 2.20 13.19
CA ALA A 223 9.89 2.53 13.73
C ALA A 223 9.74 4.01 14.09
N ASP A 224 10.79 4.64 14.58
CA ASP A 224 10.79 6.07 14.92
C ASP A 224 10.74 6.96 13.66
N ARG A 225 11.14 6.43 12.51
CA ARG A 225 11.14 7.09 11.21
C ARG A 225 9.97 6.70 10.30
N ALA A 226 9.04 5.88 10.79
CA ALA A 226 7.90 5.42 10.00
C ALA A 226 7.11 6.58 9.38
N PHE A 227 6.85 6.51 8.09
CA PHE A 227 6.16 7.51 7.27
C PHE A 227 6.76 8.93 7.31
N GLU A 228 8.04 9.03 7.57
CA GLU A 228 8.77 10.28 7.34
C GLU A 228 9.37 10.25 5.95
N ALA A 229 9.14 11.33 5.20
CA ALA A 229 9.84 11.54 3.94
C ALA A 229 11.34 11.64 4.22
N THR A 230 12.09 10.67 3.74
CA THR A 230 13.50 10.52 4.07
C THR A 230 14.33 10.34 2.81
N GLU A 231 15.48 11.01 2.76
CA GLU A 231 16.52 10.78 1.78
C GLU A 231 17.59 9.87 2.37
N MET A 232 17.95 8.82 1.63
CA MET A 232 18.90 7.79 2.04
C MET A 232 19.93 7.56 0.95
N ALA A 233 21.20 7.64 1.30
CA ALA A 233 22.30 7.16 0.46
C ALA A 233 22.64 5.72 0.79
N GLY A 234 23.05 4.95 -0.20
CA GLY A 234 23.42 3.55 0.03
C GLY A 234 23.73 2.78 -1.23
N SER A 235 23.88 1.47 -1.07
CA SER A 235 24.14 0.53 -2.16
C SER A 235 22.86 -0.26 -2.47
N LEU A 236 22.32 -0.06 -3.67
CA LEU A 236 21.12 -0.73 -4.16
C LEU A 236 21.52 -1.97 -4.94
N SER A 237 20.92 -3.10 -4.64
CA SER A 237 21.13 -4.37 -5.36
C SER A 237 19.83 -5.17 -5.44
N ARG A 238 19.86 -6.25 -6.23
CA ARG A 238 18.81 -7.27 -6.21
C ARG A 238 19.28 -8.47 -5.39
N ALA A 239 18.45 -8.92 -4.46
CA ALA A 239 18.68 -10.14 -3.68
C ALA A 239 17.37 -10.93 -3.60
N ASP A 240 17.41 -12.20 -4.01
CA ASP A 240 16.24 -13.09 -4.00
C ASP A 240 14.98 -12.51 -4.69
N GLY A 241 15.19 -11.68 -5.73
CA GLY A 241 14.11 -11.02 -6.47
C GLY A 241 13.64 -9.68 -5.88
N TRP A 242 14.08 -9.32 -4.67
CA TRP A 242 13.77 -8.05 -4.03
C TRP A 242 14.81 -6.97 -4.34
N TRP A 243 14.36 -5.72 -4.44
CA TRP A 243 15.26 -4.59 -4.33
C TRP A 243 15.67 -4.40 -2.87
N VAL A 244 16.97 -4.26 -2.63
CA VAL A 244 17.54 -4.12 -1.28
C VAL A 244 18.48 -2.92 -1.26
N LEU A 245 18.27 -2.00 -0.34
CA LEU A 245 19.16 -0.87 -0.07
C LEU A 245 19.94 -1.13 1.21
N ARG A 246 21.28 -1.26 1.08
CA ARG A 246 22.20 -1.22 2.21
C ARG A 246 22.48 0.23 2.55
N THR A 247 22.09 0.67 3.74
CA THR A 247 22.16 2.08 4.13
C THR A 247 22.47 2.23 5.62
N ASP A 248 23.15 3.32 5.96
CA ASP A 248 23.47 3.68 7.34
C ASP A 248 22.42 4.67 7.85
N PRO A 249 21.64 4.33 8.91
CA PRO A 249 20.66 5.23 9.51
C PRO A 249 21.23 6.57 9.98
N ALA A 250 22.51 6.63 10.32
CA ALA A 250 23.17 7.87 10.74
C ALA A 250 23.26 8.91 9.60
N THR A 251 23.16 8.44 8.34
CA THR A 251 23.24 9.29 7.14
C THR A 251 21.88 9.73 6.61
N TRP A 252 20.80 9.24 7.20
CA TRP A 252 19.44 9.54 6.72
C TRP A 252 19.05 10.98 7.00
N ARG A 253 18.55 11.64 5.98
CA ARG A 253 18.08 13.02 6.07
C ARG A 253 16.56 13.08 5.97
N ARG A 254 15.93 13.69 6.99
CA ARG A 254 14.51 13.99 6.93
C ARG A 254 14.28 15.08 5.89
N LEU A 255 13.32 14.89 4.99
CA LEU A 255 12.89 15.91 4.05
C LEU A 255 11.78 16.74 4.68
N ALA A 256 11.86 18.07 4.50
CA ALA A 256 10.75 18.95 4.86
C ALA A 256 9.55 18.64 3.94
N ASN A 257 8.37 18.55 4.55
CA ASN A 257 7.09 18.41 3.82
C ASN A 257 6.65 19.76 3.29
#